data_28f8e867da17a2afc6fa3cc9dbeceb25
#
_entry.id   28f8e867da17a2afc6fa3cc9dbeceb25
#
_cell.length_a   1.000
_cell.length_b   1.000
_cell.length_c   1.000
_cell.angle_alpha   90.00
_cell.angle_beta   90.00
_cell.angle_gamma   90.00
#
_symmetry.space_group_name_H-M   'P 1'
#
loop_
_entity.id
_entity.type
_entity.pdbx_description
1 polymer ?
#
loop_
_entity_poly.entity_id
_entity_poly.type
_entity_poly.pdbx_seq_one_letter_code
_entity_poly.pdbx_strand_id
1 'polypeptide(L)'
;MGEVRIAKSKEFDLHPFLWVNHNTTVSVCLYINNYKKIFFDSYTNADGNGYDWQSLAHTFMKEKLSDLIDYINFDSEANMFCAYSPNPSMLYKFINEFKNMCENDNELKYWLSITDFD
;
A
#
# COMPACT_ATOMS: atom_id res chain seq x y z
N MET A 1 -12.19 11.44 18.44
CA MET A 1 -12.63 11.54 17.60
C MET A 1 -12.45 12.49 16.57
N GLY A 2 -12.01 13.67 16.72
CA GLY A 2 -11.72 14.61 15.68
C GLY A 2 -10.77 14.04 14.68
N GLU A 3 -9.82 13.31 15.15
CA GLU A 3 -8.84 12.77 14.23
C GLU A 3 -9.46 11.80 13.28
N VAL A 4 -10.46 11.08 13.70
CA VAL A 4 -11.15 10.16 12.82
C VAL A 4 -11.81 10.94 11.69
N ARG A 5 -12.40 12.08 12.03
CA ARG A 5 -13.07 12.87 11.05
C ARG A 5 -12.13 13.54 10.09
N ILE A 6 -10.97 13.97 10.57
CA ILE A 6 -9.98 14.56 9.74
C ILE A 6 -9.45 13.52 8.76
N ALA A 7 -9.15 12.35 9.27
CA ALA A 7 -8.69 11.27 8.43
C ALA A 7 -9.73 10.94 7.38
N LYS A 8 -11.01 11.05 7.76
CA LYS A 8 -12.05 10.72 6.84
C LYS A 8 -12.08 11.62 5.64
N SER A 9 -11.83 12.90 5.80
CA SER A 9 -11.85 13.78 4.65
C SER A 9 -10.72 13.44 3.69
N LYS A 10 -9.65 12.81 4.19
CA LYS A 10 -8.56 12.40 3.31
C LYS A 10 -8.75 10.99 2.81
N GLU A 11 -9.52 10.21 3.53
CA GLU A 11 -9.73 8.82 3.17
C GLU A 11 -10.41 8.65 1.83
N PHE A 12 -11.13 9.66 1.39
CA PHE A 12 -11.75 9.56 0.09
C PHE A 12 -10.74 9.28 -0.98
N ASP A 13 -9.53 9.79 -0.79
CA ASP A 13 -8.47 9.63 -1.76
C ASP A 13 -7.72 8.32 -1.60
N LEU A 14 -8.00 7.55 -0.56
CA LEU A 14 -7.30 6.30 -0.33
C LEU A 14 -7.99 5.10 -0.93
N HIS A 15 -9.23 5.25 -1.37
CA HIS A 15 -9.94 4.12 -1.97
C HIS A 15 -9.10 3.53 -3.12
N PRO A 16 -8.93 2.24 -3.22
CA PRO A 16 -9.62 1.16 -2.51
C PRO A 16 -8.93 0.70 -1.23
N PHE A 17 -7.93 1.41 -0.76
CA PHE A 17 -7.27 1.06 0.49
C PHE A 17 -8.13 1.50 1.66
N LEU A 18 -8.19 0.66 2.71
CA LEU A 18 -9.01 0.91 3.89
C LEU A 18 -8.13 1.31 5.05
N TRP A 19 -8.47 2.41 5.70
CA TRP A 19 -7.74 2.91 6.86
C TRP A 19 -8.46 2.42 8.12
N VAL A 20 -7.73 1.72 8.99
CA VAL A 20 -8.31 1.14 10.20
C VAL A 20 -7.55 1.59 11.42
N ASN A 21 -8.26 2.18 12.36
CA ASN A 21 -7.67 2.60 13.62
C ASN A 21 -7.74 1.49 14.65
N HIS A 22 -6.63 1.27 15.35
CA HIS A 22 -6.56 0.33 16.47
C HIS A 22 -6.18 1.13 17.71
N ASN A 23 -5.99 0.46 18.84
CA ASN A 23 -5.64 1.18 20.06
C ASN A 23 -4.26 1.82 20.00
N THR A 24 -3.27 1.10 19.56
CA THR A 24 -1.89 1.57 19.59
C THR A 24 -1.27 1.71 18.21
N THR A 25 -1.96 1.26 17.17
CA THR A 25 -1.46 1.34 15.81
C THR A 25 -2.58 1.72 14.87
N VAL A 26 -2.20 2.04 13.64
CA VAL A 26 -3.15 2.21 12.53
C VAL A 26 -2.71 1.30 11.41
N SER A 27 -3.66 0.83 10.63
CA SER A 27 -3.38 -0.05 9.49
C SER A 27 -4.00 0.52 8.24
N VAL A 28 -3.41 0.15 7.09
CA VAL A 28 -4.05 0.39 5.81
C VAL A 28 -4.03 -0.93 5.07
N CYS A 29 -5.19 -1.33 4.57
CA CYS A 29 -5.37 -2.67 4.00
C CYS A 29 -6.00 -2.58 2.62
N LEU A 30 -5.65 -3.56 1.79
CA LEU A 30 -6.29 -3.74 0.49
C LEU A 30 -6.71 -5.19 0.37
N TYR A 31 -8.02 -5.44 0.36
CA TYR A 31 -8.52 -6.78 0.10
C TYR A 31 -8.37 -7.05 -1.39
N ILE A 32 -7.82 -8.22 -1.71
CA ILE A 32 -7.49 -8.53 -3.10
C ILE A 32 -8.76 -8.67 -3.91
N ASN A 33 -8.82 -7.91 -5.00
CA ASN A 33 -9.95 -7.92 -5.90
C ASN A 33 -9.42 -7.55 -7.30
N ASN A 34 -10.14 -6.75 -8.05
CA ASN A 34 -9.75 -6.43 -9.42
C ASN A 34 -8.85 -5.20 -9.55
N TYR A 35 -8.56 -4.54 -8.45
CA TYR A 35 -7.77 -3.31 -8.52
C TYR A 35 -6.39 -3.60 -9.11
N LYS A 36 -6.10 -2.99 -10.22
CA LYS A 36 -4.81 -3.10 -10.93
C LYS A 36 -4.43 -4.55 -11.28
N LYS A 37 -5.41 -5.45 -11.27
CA LYS A 37 -5.13 -6.85 -11.56
C LYS A 37 -4.58 -7.03 -12.96
N ILE A 38 -5.08 -6.28 -13.92
CA ILE A 38 -4.62 -6.41 -15.29
C ILE A 38 -3.13 -6.05 -15.42
N PHE A 39 -2.64 -5.17 -14.56
CA PHE A 39 -1.22 -4.81 -14.58
C PHE A 39 -0.37 -5.96 -14.09
N PHE A 40 -0.79 -6.63 -12.99
CA PHE A 40 -0.07 -7.80 -12.53
C PHE A 40 -0.09 -8.90 -13.60
N ASP A 41 -1.25 -9.12 -14.21
CA ASP A 41 -1.40 -10.17 -15.21
C ASP A 41 -0.56 -9.89 -16.45
N SER A 42 -0.46 -8.64 -16.86
CA SER A 42 0.19 -8.26 -18.11
C SER A 42 1.69 -8.05 -18.00
N TYR A 43 2.14 -7.63 -16.83
CA TYR A 43 3.53 -7.18 -16.68
C TYR A 43 4.35 -7.98 -15.69
N THR A 44 3.76 -9.02 -15.06
CA THR A 44 4.49 -9.86 -14.12
C THR A 44 4.03 -11.30 -14.26
N ASN A 45 4.77 -12.21 -13.61
CA ASN A 45 4.34 -13.58 -13.44
C ASN A 45 3.74 -13.81 -12.07
N ALA A 46 3.58 -12.75 -11.29
CA ALA A 46 3.00 -12.85 -9.95
C ALA A 46 1.48 -12.89 -10.03
N ASP A 47 0.86 -13.46 -9.00
CA ASP A 47 -0.59 -13.60 -8.95
C ASP A 47 -1.31 -12.29 -8.61
N GLY A 48 -0.62 -11.36 -8.01
CA GLY A 48 -1.25 -10.15 -7.50
C GLY A 48 -1.95 -10.38 -6.19
N ASN A 49 -1.48 -11.32 -5.38
CA ASN A 49 -2.07 -11.57 -4.07
C ASN A 49 -1.52 -10.59 -3.03
N GLY A 50 -1.93 -10.74 -1.77
CA GLY A 50 -1.52 -9.82 -0.72
C GLY A 50 -0.01 -9.73 -0.54
N TYR A 51 0.67 -10.87 -0.68
CA TYR A 51 2.12 -10.89 -0.54
C TYR A 51 2.80 -10.20 -1.72
N ASP A 52 2.23 -10.32 -2.90
CA ASP A 52 2.76 -9.65 -4.07
C ASP A 52 2.61 -8.13 -3.94
N TRP A 53 1.47 -7.69 -3.43
CA TRP A 53 1.27 -6.27 -3.16
C TRP A 53 2.27 -5.77 -2.11
N GLN A 54 2.58 -6.60 -1.11
CA GLN A 54 3.58 -6.24 -0.11
C GLN A 54 4.96 -6.10 -0.74
N SER A 55 5.33 -7.01 -1.64
CA SER A 55 6.62 -6.91 -2.32
C SER A 55 6.72 -5.62 -3.14
N LEU A 56 5.65 -5.28 -3.84
CA LEU A 56 5.62 -4.04 -4.61
C LEU A 56 5.75 -2.83 -3.69
N ALA A 57 4.98 -2.82 -2.60
CA ALA A 57 5.00 -1.71 -1.65
C ALA A 57 6.37 -1.56 -1.00
N HIS A 58 6.99 -2.66 -0.62
CA HIS A 58 8.29 -2.63 0.02
C HIS A 58 9.36 -2.10 -0.94
N THR A 59 9.31 -2.55 -2.19
CA THR A 59 10.25 -2.08 -3.20
C THR A 59 10.12 -0.57 -3.41
N PHE A 60 8.88 -0.12 -3.56
CA PHE A 60 8.62 1.30 -3.75
C PHE A 60 9.11 2.11 -2.56
N MET A 61 8.80 1.66 -1.36
CA MET A 61 9.17 2.38 -0.14
C MET A 61 10.68 2.44 0.02
N LYS A 62 11.36 1.35 -0.24
CA LYS A 62 12.78 1.28 -0.07
C LYS A 62 13.49 2.27 -1.02
N GLU A 63 12.98 2.42 -2.23
CA GLU A 63 13.61 3.29 -3.22
C GLU A 63 13.19 4.75 -3.10
N LYS A 64 11.91 4.99 -2.79
CA LYS A 64 11.37 6.35 -2.83
C LYS A 64 11.08 6.95 -1.46
N LEU A 65 10.91 6.13 -0.45
CA LEU A 65 10.50 6.59 0.87
C LEU A 65 11.34 5.89 1.94
N SER A 66 12.65 5.85 1.72
CA SER A 66 13.52 5.07 2.60
C SER A 66 13.48 5.55 4.05
N ASP A 67 13.15 6.82 4.28
CA ASP A 67 13.04 7.35 5.62
C ASP A 67 11.82 6.80 6.37
N LEU A 68 10.90 6.14 5.68
CA LEU A 68 9.73 5.54 6.33
C LEU A 68 9.93 4.07 6.69
N ILE A 69 10.98 3.46 6.21
CA ILE A 69 11.21 2.03 6.38
C ILE A 69 11.09 1.57 7.82
N ASP A 70 11.64 2.35 8.74
CA ASP A 70 11.66 1.94 10.16
C ASP A 70 10.31 2.17 10.84
N TYR A 71 9.38 2.85 10.19
CA TYR A 71 8.09 3.17 10.80
C TYR A 71 6.95 2.32 10.28
N ILE A 72 7.15 1.63 9.16
CA ILE A 72 6.07 0.90 8.50
C ILE A 72 6.35 -0.58 8.58
N ASN A 73 5.36 -1.34 9.06
CA ASN A 73 5.45 -2.78 9.13
C ASN A 73 4.38 -3.39 8.22
N PHE A 74 4.58 -4.62 7.82
CA PHE A 74 3.63 -5.33 6.96
C PHE A 74 3.10 -6.55 7.67
N ASP A 75 1.83 -6.87 7.41
CA ASP A 75 1.19 -8.04 7.98
C ASP A 75 0.17 -8.57 6.98
N SER A 76 0.65 -8.82 5.77
CA SER A 76 -0.22 -9.24 4.68
C SER A 76 -0.55 -10.72 4.75
N GLU A 77 -1.67 -11.09 4.11
CA GLU A 77 -2.09 -12.45 3.92
C GLU A 77 -2.35 -12.66 2.44
N ALA A 78 -2.60 -13.89 2.03
CA ALA A 78 -2.77 -14.16 0.61
C ALA A 78 -3.89 -13.31 -0.01
N ASN A 79 -4.95 -13.07 0.74
CA ASN A 79 -6.09 -12.33 0.22
C ASN A 79 -6.13 -10.87 0.67
N MET A 80 -5.07 -10.37 1.32
CA MET A 80 -5.10 -9.01 1.85
C MET A 80 -3.69 -8.45 1.99
N PHE A 81 -3.45 -7.30 1.37
CA PHE A 81 -2.26 -6.52 1.65
C PHE A 81 -2.51 -5.72 2.92
N CYS A 82 -1.54 -5.65 3.81
CA CYS A 82 -1.68 -4.87 5.04
C CYS A 82 -0.36 -4.23 5.44
N ALA A 83 -0.40 -2.92 5.68
CA ALA A 83 0.71 -2.19 6.26
C ALA A 83 0.21 -1.50 7.52
N TYR A 84 1.06 -1.39 8.53
CA TYR A 84 0.64 -0.75 9.77
C TYR A 84 1.80 -0.01 10.44
N SER A 85 1.45 0.89 11.35
CA SER A 85 2.43 1.70 12.05
C SER A 85 1.83 2.23 13.34
N PRO A 86 2.65 2.43 14.39
CA PRO A 86 2.19 3.19 15.55
C PRO A 86 2.14 4.68 15.26
N ASN A 87 2.67 5.13 14.13
CA ASN A 87 2.72 6.54 13.75
C ASN A 87 1.78 6.80 12.56
N PRO A 88 0.59 7.37 12.82
CA PRO A 88 -0.39 7.57 11.74
C PRO A 88 0.13 8.49 10.62
N SER A 89 0.92 9.49 10.96
CA SER A 89 1.42 10.42 9.94
C SER A 89 2.33 9.71 8.96
N MET A 90 3.17 8.82 9.45
CA MET A 90 4.10 8.08 8.59
C MET A 90 3.33 7.10 7.71
N LEU A 91 2.32 6.43 8.28
CA LEU A 91 1.52 5.51 7.49
C LEU A 91 0.74 6.26 6.41
N TYR A 92 0.20 7.42 6.76
CA TYR A 92 -0.55 8.19 5.77
C TYR A 92 0.38 8.65 4.64
N LYS A 93 1.58 9.10 4.98
CA LYS A 93 2.53 9.51 3.95
C LYS A 93 2.85 8.35 3.01
N PHE A 94 3.07 7.17 3.59
CA PHE A 94 3.35 6.00 2.77
C PHE A 94 2.19 5.69 1.82
N ILE A 95 0.98 5.56 2.36
CA ILE A 95 -0.12 5.10 1.51
C ILE A 95 -0.52 6.14 0.48
N ASN A 96 -0.40 7.41 0.82
CA ASN A 96 -0.72 8.47 -0.11
C ASN A 96 0.23 8.43 -1.32
N GLU A 97 1.53 8.28 -1.06
CA GLU A 97 2.50 8.20 -2.14
C GLU A 97 2.36 6.90 -2.93
N PHE A 98 2.13 5.81 -2.22
CA PHE A 98 1.99 4.51 -2.86
C PHE A 98 0.77 4.48 -3.77
N LYS A 99 -0.35 5.00 -3.29
CA LYS A 99 -1.55 5.05 -4.11
C LYS A 99 -1.36 5.93 -5.33
N ASN A 100 -0.71 7.09 -5.14
CA ASN A 100 -0.44 7.97 -6.28
C ASN A 100 0.39 7.25 -7.34
N MET A 101 1.35 6.46 -6.91
CA MET A 101 2.13 5.66 -7.84
C MET A 101 1.25 4.64 -8.57
N CYS A 102 0.39 3.95 -7.82
CA CYS A 102 -0.47 2.93 -8.42
C CYS A 102 -1.44 3.53 -9.44
N GLU A 103 -1.84 4.77 -9.24
CA GLU A 103 -2.78 5.42 -10.14
C GLU A 103 -2.10 5.99 -11.38
N ASN A 104 -0.79 5.98 -11.43
CA ASN A 104 -0.04 6.43 -12.59
C ASN A 104 0.43 5.19 -13.34
N ASP A 105 -0.16 4.93 -14.50
CA ASP A 105 0.08 3.69 -15.23
C ASP A 105 1.55 3.46 -15.56
N ASN A 106 2.24 4.49 -16.00
CA ASN A 106 3.66 4.34 -16.36
C ASN A 106 4.52 4.05 -15.14
N GLU A 107 4.21 4.69 -14.02
CA GLU A 107 4.93 4.43 -12.78
C GLU A 107 4.67 3.01 -12.31
N LEU A 108 3.42 2.59 -12.32
CA LEU A 108 3.07 1.26 -11.86
C LEU A 108 3.79 0.20 -12.70
N LYS A 109 3.80 0.36 -14.01
CA LYS A 109 4.51 -0.58 -14.88
C LYS A 109 5.99 -0.66 -14.51
N TYR A 110 6.61 0.48 -14.26
CA TYR A 110 8.01 0.52 -13.91
C TYR A 110 8.28 -0.23 -12.61
N TRP A 111 7.49 0.08 -11.55
CA TRP A 111 7.72 -0.53 -10.26
C TRP A 111 7.42 -2.02 -10.27
N LEU A 112 6.43 -2.45 -11.04
CA LEU A 112 6.18 -3.87 -11.21
C LEU A 112 7.36 -4.56 -11.88
N SER A 113 8.00 -3.88 -12.83
CA SER A 113 9.10 -4.49 -13.59
C SER A 113 10.35 -4.71 -12.76
N ILE A 114 10.55 -3.94 -11.70
CA ILE A 114 11.76 -4.06 -10.89
C ILE A 114 11.51 -4.77 -9.56
N THR A 115 10.28 -5.12 -9.24
CA THR A 115 9.95 -5.79 -7.99
C THR A 115 10.25 -7.28 -8.11
N ASP A 116 10.88 -7.82 -7.08
CA ASP A 116 11.14 -9.25 -7.00
C ASP A 116 9.98 -9.90 -6.28
N PHE A 117 9.18 -10.64 -7.01
CA PHE A 117 7.98 -11.24 -6.46
C PHE A 117 8.17 -12.66 -5.98
N ASP A 118 9.31 -13.17 -6.05
CA ASP A 118 9.54 -14.48 -5.70
C ASP A 118 8.71 -15.19 -4.67
#